data_3b599f7c858a7dbec80ba52eafa711e0
#
_entry.id   3b599f7c858a7dbec80ba52eafa711e0
#
_cell.length_a   1.000
_cell.length_b   1.000
_cell.length_c   1.000
_cell.angle_alpha   90.00
_cell.angle_beta   90.00
_cell.angle_gamma   90.00
#
_symmetry.space_group_name_H-M   'P 1'
#
loop_
_entity.id
_entity.type
_entity.pdbx_description
1 polymer ?
#
loop_
_entity_poly.entity_id
_entity_poly.type
_entity_poly.pdbx_seq_one_letter_code
_entity_poly.pdbx_strand_id
1 'polypeptide(L)'
;MRIALINENSQASKNPLIETTLRKVVEPMGHTVDNYGMYTADDACQITYVKAGLLAGILLNSGAADYVVTGCGTGEGAMLACNSFPGVLCGHLVDPSDGFMFAQINDGNCVALPFAKDFGWGAELKLEMIFRQLFGFGHGNGYPPERVVPEQRNKKILDQVKAITHRPMIDILHDIDQTFLKETISGEHFAELFYPACKDEAIGAYLKAL
;
A
#
# COMPACT_ATOMS: atom_id res chain seq x y z
N MET A 1 1.12 2.12 -13.56
CA MET A 1 1.56 2.36 -12.18
C MET A 1 2.47 1.25 -11.73
N ARG A 2 3.42 1.57 -10.84
CA ARG A 2 4.17 0.57 -10.07
C ARG A 2 3.43 0.34 -8.75
N ILE A 3 2.94 -0.86 -8.55
CA ILE A 3 2.15 -1.25 -7.37
C ILE A 3 3.05 -2.04 -6.44
N ALA A 4 3.20 -1.58 -5.20
CA ALA A 4 3.88 -2.34 -4.16
C ALA A 4 2.87 -3.22 -3.42
N LEU A 5 3.13 -4.53 -3.36
CA LEU A 5 2.41 -5.47 -2.52
C LEU A 5 3.18 -5.64 -1.21
N ILE A 6 2.50 -5.46 -0.07
CA ILE A 6 3.12 -5.62 1.24
C ILE A 6 2.25 -6.54 2.09
N ASN A 7 2.50 -7.84 2.00
CA ASN A 7 1.83 -8.82 2.84
C ASN A 7 2.54 -8.96 4.19
N GLU A 8 1.77 -9.07 5.27
CA GLU A 8 2.25 -9.14 6.64
C GLU A 8 2.18 -10.58 7.20
N ASN A 9 2.81 -10.82 8.35
CA ASN A 9 3.08 -12.15 8.87
C ASN A 9 1.85 -12.92 9.34
N SER A 10 0.82 -12.27 9.88
CA SER A 10 -0.34 -12.99 10.44
C SER A 10 -1.15 -13.73 9.37
N GLN A 11 -1.01 -13.33 8.11
CA GLN A 11 -1.70 -13.93 6.97
C GLN A 11 -0.74 -14.39 5.85
N ALA A 12 0.54 -14.57 6.17
CA ALA A 12 1.59 -14.86 5.20
C ALA A 12 1.35 -16.14 4.37
N SER A 13 0.68 -17.14 4.93
CA SER A 13 0.31 -18.36 4.19
C SER A 13 -0.60 -18.11 2.99
N LYS A 14 -1.24 -16.93 2.92
CA LYS A 14 -2.13 -16.52 1.82
C LYS A 14 -1.43 -15.65 0.77
N ASN A 15 -0.20 -15.23 1.04
CA ASN A 15 0.55 -14.31 0.19
C ASN A 15 0.65 -14.79 -1.28
N PRO A 16 0.93 -16.08 -1.58
CA PRO A 16 0.97 -16.53 -2.97
C PRO A 16 -0.36 -16.36 -3.71
N LEU A 17 -1.48 -16.60 -3.04
CA LEU A 17 -2.81 -16.41 -3.62
C LEU A 17 -3.09 -14.93 -3.89
N ILE A 18 -2.77 -14.06 -2.92
CA ILE A 18 -3.02 -12.61 -3.01
C ILE A 18 -2.18 -12.02 -4.15
N GLU A 19 -0.88 -12.32 -4.18
CA GLU A 19 0.03 -11.85 -5.22
C GLU A 19 -0.39 -12.32 -6.62
N THR A 20 -0.66 -13.62 -6.78
CA THR A 20 -1.10 -14.18 -8.06
C THR A 20 -2.38 -13.52 -8.56
N THR A 21 -3.34 -13.28 -7.65
CA THR A 21 -4.61 -12.65 -8.00
C THR A 21 -4.42 -11.18 -8.38
N LEU A 22 -3.58 -10.44 -7.65
CA LEU A 22 -3.26 -9.05 -7.98
C LEU A 22 -2.60 -8.95 -9.36
N ARG A 23 -1.52 -9.70 -9.61
CA ARG A 23 -0.81 -9.71 -10.90
C ARG A 23 -1.73 -10.07 -12.06
N LYS A 24 -2.55 -11.12 -11.91
CA LYS A 24 -3.54 -11.55 -12.90
C LYS A 24 -4.45 -10.42 -13.36
N VAL A 25 -4.80 -9.51 -12.44
CA VAL A 25 -5.71 -8.39 -12.74
C VAL A 25 -4.96 -7.20 -13.31
N VAL A 26 -3.86 -6.78 -12.69
CA VAL A 26 -3.28 -5.46 -12.97
C VAL A 26 -2.21 -5.46 -14.06
N GLU A 27 -1.48 -6.58 -14.26
CA GLU A 27 -0.45 -6.65 -15.31
C GLU A 27 -1.04 -6.52 -16.73
N PRO A 28 -2.19 -7.15 -17.06
CA PRO A 28 -2.84 -6.90 -18.35
C PRO A 28 -3.32 -5.46 -18.56
N MET A 29 -3.47 -4.68 -17.48
CA MET A 29 -3.79 -3.25 -17.53
C MET A 29 -2.54 -2.36 -17.72
N GLY A 30 -1.35 -2.96 -17.83
CA GLY A 30 -0.08 -2.24 -18.00
C GLY A 30 0.53 -1.74 -16.68
N HIS A 31 0.15 -2.32 -15.55
CA HIS A 31 0.78 -2.04 -14.25
C HIS A 31 1.84 -3.09 -13.94
N THR A 32 2.79 -2.75 -13.05
CA THR A 32 3.78 -3.69 -12.52
C THR A 32 3.52 -3.91 -11.03
N VAL A 33 3.83 -5.10 -10.53
CA VAL A 33 3.70 -5.45 -9.11
C VAL A 33 5.08 -5.82 -8.57
N ASP A 34 5.53 -5.10 -7.55
CA ASP A 34 6.73 -5.40 -6.78
C ASP A 34 6.32 -5.85 -5.37
N ASN A 35 6.70 -7.07 -4.97
CA ASN A 35 6.37 -7.61 -3.66
C ASN A 35 7.47 -7.24 -2.65
N TYR A 36 7.18 -6.29 -1.77
CA TYR A 36 8.03 -5.85 -0.66
C TYR A 36 7.67 -6.53 0.66
N GLY A 37 6.59 -7.30 0.68
CA GLY A 37 6.12 -8.02 1.85
C GLY A 37 6.67 -9.43 1.94
N MET A 38 6.00 -10.25 2.72
CA MET A 38 6.35 -11.66 2.87
C MET A 38 5.86 -12.46 1.67
N TYR A 39 6.68 -13.39 1.23
CA TYR A 39 6.35 -14.36 0.16
C TYR A 39 5.71 -15.61 0.75
N THR A 40 6.21 -16.03 1.90
CA THR A 40 5.73 -17.22 2.63
C THR A 40 5.70 -16.94 4.13
N ALA A 41 5.10 -17.85 4.89
CA ALA A 41 5.08 -17.78 6.35
C ALA A 41 6.48 -17.99 6.99
N ASP A 42 7.39 -18.63 6.25
CA ASP A 42 8.73 -19.00 6.71
C ASP A 42 9.80 -17.96 6.37
N ASP A 43 9.42 -16.83 5.77
CA ASP A 43 10.35 -15.76 5.42
C ASP A 43 11.07 -15.26 6.68
N ALA A 44 12.39 -15.10 6.59
CA ALA A 44 13.23 -14.68 7.72
C ALA A 44 12.86 -13.28 8.21
N CYS A 45 12.50 -12.37 7.31
CA CYS A 45 12.01 -11.04 7.66
C CYS A 45 10.51 -11.09 7.95
N GLN A 46 10.16 -11.08 9.23
CA GLN A 46 8.77 -11.06 9.68
C GLN A 46 8.22 -9.63 9.64
N ILE A 47 7.30 -9.38 8.74
CA ILE A 47 6.65 -8.08 8.55
C ILE A 47 5.33 -8.06 9.31
N THR A 48 5.26 -7.26 10.39
CA THR A 48 4.00 -6.98 11.09
C THR A 48 3.20 -5.91 10.33
N TYR A 49 1.92 -5.75 10.64
CA TYR A 49 1.10 -4.68 10.04
C TYR A 49 1.67 -3.27 10.28
N VAL A 50 2.42 -3.07 11.40
CA VAL A 50 3.09 -1.79 11.68
C VAL A 50 4.29 -1.58 10.76
N LYS A 51 5.10 -2.64 10.54
CA LYS A 51 6.19 -2.61 9.55
C LYS A 51 5.64 -2.39 8.13
N ALA A 52 4.51 -3.01 7.78
CA ALA A 52 3.85 -2.78 6.50
C ALA A 52 3.45 -1.31 6.32
N GLY A 53 2.97 -0.64 7.39
CA GLY A 53 2.70 0.79 7.36
C GLY A 53 3.94 1.64 7.12
N LEU A 54 5.07 1.33 7.79
CA LEU A 54 6.34 2.03 7.58
C LEU A 54 6.86 1.82 6.15
N LEU A 55 6.80 0.60 5.62
CA LEU A 55 7.15 0.31 4.23
C LEU A 55 6.29 1.13 3.25
N ALA A 56 4.97 1.17 3.45
CA ALA A 56 4.08 1.99 2.62
C ALA A 56 4.49 3.47 2.65
N GLY A 57 4.81 4.01 3.83
CA GLY A 57 5.34 5.37 3.98
C GLY A 57 6.63 5.58 3.19
N ILE A 58 7.61 4.69 3.33
CA ILE A 58 8.90 4.74 2.61
C ILE A 58 8.67 4.70 1.09
N LEU A 59 7.93 3.71 0.60
CA LEU A 59 7.76 3.46 -0.83
C LEU A 59 7.04 4.59 -1.56
N LEU A 60 5.97 5.13 -0.96
CA LEU A 60 5.19 6.21 -1.56
C LEU A 60 5.94 7.55 -1.50
N ASN A 61 6.60 7.88 -0.38
CA ASN A 61 7.33 9.16 -0.26
C ASN A 61 8.64 9.16 -1.04
N SER A 62 9.29 8.02 -1.22
CA SER A 62 10.48 7.92 -2.07
C SER A 62 10.17 7.86 -3.56
N GLY A 63 8.90 7.71 -3.94
CA GLY A 63 8.48 7.48 -5.32
C GLY A 63 8.91 6.13 -5.88
N ALA A 64 9.28 5.17 -5.02
CA ALA A 64 9.59 3.80 -5.43
C ALA A 64 8.33 3.03 -5.83
N ALA A 65 7.16 3.41 -5.32
CA ALA A 65 5.87 2.91 -5.76
C ALA A 65 4.89 4.08 -6.00
N ASP A 66 3.94 3.88 -6.91
CA ASP A 66 2.84 4.80 -7.14
C ASP A 66 1.62 4.44 -6.29
N TYR A 67 1.48 3.16 -5.92
CA TYR A 67 0.35 2.62 -5.18
C TYR A 67 0.78 1.48 -4.27
N VAL A 68 0.11 1.33 -3.12
CA VAL A 68 0.36 0.23 -2.17
C VAL A 68 -0.89 -0.61 -1.98
N VAL A 69 -0.72 -1.92 -2.08
CA VAL A 69 -1.72 -2.93 -1.67
C VAL A 69 -1.17 -3.68 -0.47
N THR A 70 -1.89 -3.66 0.64
CA THR A 70 -1.54 -4.37 1.87
C THR A 70 -2.78 -4.94 2.55
N GLY A 71 -2.62 -5.52 3.71
CA GLY A 71 -3.70 -6.02 4.53
C GLY A 71 -3.18 -6.68 5.79
N CYS A 72 -4.12 -7.12 6.61
CA CYS A 72 -3.86 -7.96 7.78
C CYS A 72 -5.09 -8.83 8.05
N GLY A 73 -5.22 -9.42 9.21
CA GLY A 73 -6.38 -10.25 9.54
C GLY A 73 -7.72 -9.55 9.27
N THR A 74 -7.89 -8.31 9.72
CA THR A 74 -9.10 -7.48 9.51
C THR A 74 -8.93 -6.40 8.45
N GLY A 75 -7.70 -6.05 8.08
CA GLY A 75 -7.36 -4.89 7.24
C GLY A 75 -7.28 -3.57 8.02
N GLU A 76 -7.96 -3.45 9.13
CA GLU A 76 -8.07 -2.21 9.91
C GLU A 76 -6.73 -1.78 10.52
N GLY A 77 -5.99 -2.72 11.13
CA GLY A 77 -4.68 -2.44 11.71
C GLY A 77 -3.67 -1.95 10.66
N ALA A 78 -3.65 -2.59 9.49
CA ALA A 78 -2.81 -2.18 8.38
C ALA A 78 -3.21 -0.79 7.85
N MET A 79 -4.50 -0.49 7.71
CA MET A 79 -5.01 0.83 7.34
C MET A 79 -4.54 1.92 8.32
N LEU A 80 -4.70 1.69 9.62
CA LEU A 80 -4.27 2.64 10.66
C LEU A 80 -2.77 2.90 10.60
N ALA A 81 -1.97 1.82 10.47
CA ALA A 81 -0.52 1.92 10.38
C ALA A 81 -0.08 2.71 9.13
N CYS A 82 -0.66 2.42 7.96
CA CYS A 82 -0.37 3.14 6.72
C CYS A 82 -0.72 4.63 6.83
N ASN A 83 -1.90 4.96 7.37
CA ASN A 83 -2.34 6.35 7.52
C ASN A 83 -1.55 7.15 8.57
N SER A 84 -0.69 6.51 9.36
CA SER A 84 0.20 7.17 10.31
C SER A 84 1.40 7.87 9.63
N PHE A 85 1.61 7.66 8.33
CA PHE A 85 2.73 8.23 7.58
C PHE A 85 2.31 9.35 6.63
N PRO A 86 3.20 10.34 6.37
CA PRO A 86 2.93 11.43 5.44
C PRO A 86 2.64 10.90 4.03
N GLY A 87 1.80 11.61 3.29
CA GLY A 87 1.52 11.30 1.90
C GLY A 87 0.74 10.00 1.64
N VAL A 88 0.47 9.19 2.66
CA VAL A 88 -0.30 7.94 2.53
C VAL A 88 -1.78 8.19 2.78
N LEU A 89 -2.62 7.90 1.80
CA LEU A 89 -4.08 7.88 1.93
C LEU A 89 -4.56 6.45 1.71
N CYS A 90 -4.74 5.74 2.83
CA CYS A 90 -5.08 4.32 2.82
C CYS A 90 -6.57 4.10 3.11
N GLY A 91 -7.26 3.44 2.19
CA GLY A 91 -8.63 2.97 2.35
C GLY A 91 -8.69 1.53 2.85
N HIS A 92 -9.76 1.20 3.58
CA HIS A 92 -10.09 -0.17 3.96
C HIS A 92 -11.11 -0.72 2.96
N LEU A 93 -10.75 -1.78 2.23
CA LEU A 93 -11.61 -2.36 1.21
C LEU A 93 -12.08 -3.75 1.65
N VAL A 94 -13.40 -3.92 1.73
CA VAL A 94 -14.02 -5.19 2.13
C VAL A 94 -14.72 -5.87 0.95
N ASP A 95 -15.24 -5.09 0.02
CA ASP A 95 -15.96 -5.59 -1.14
C ASP A 95 -15.61 -4.82 -2.44
N PRO A 96 -16.09 -5.28 -3.61
CA PRO A 96 -15.80 -4.62 -4.89
C PRO A 96 -16.31 -3.18 -4.97
N SER A 97 -17.41 -2.83 -4.32
CA SER A 97 -17.93 -1.46 -4.34
C SER A 97 -17.04 -0.49 -3.59
N ASP A 98 -16.39 -0.95 -2.50
CA ASP A 98 -15.38 -0.16 -1.80
C ASP A 98 -14.22 0.17 -2.74
N GLY A 99 -13.74 -0.82 -3.52
CA GLY A 99 -12.65 -0.62 -4.48
C GLY A 99 -12.98 0.46 -5.51
N PHE A 100 -14.16 0.38 -6.10
CA PHE A 100 -14.61 1.37 -7.07
C PHE A 100 -14.77 2.77 -6.45
N MET A 101 -15.53 2.87 -5.36
CA MET A 101 -15.81 4.16 -4.73
C MET A 101 -14.56 4.82 -4.16
N PHE A 102 -13.66 4.05 -3.55
CA PHE A 102 -12.40 4.59 -3.05
C PHE A 102 -11.53 5.17 -4.18
N ALA A 103 -11.42 4.45 -5.30
CA ALA A 103 -10.69 4.94 -6.46
C ALA A 103 -11.31 6.21 -7.04
N GLN A 104 -12.64 6.24 -7.22
CA GLN A 104 -13.31 7.34 -7.90
C GLN A 104 -13.47 8.59 -7.02
N ILE A 105 -13.76 8.42 -5.73
CA ILE A 105 -14.11 9.53 -4.81
C ILE A 105 -12.89 10.01 -4.05
N ASN A 106 -12.18 9.07 -3.40
CA ASN A 106 -11.10 9.40 -2.46
C ASN A 106 -9.75 9.58 -3.14
N ASP A 107 -9.55 8.94 -4.30
CA ASP A 107 -8.32 9.05 -5.09
C ASP A 107 -7.07 8.84 -4.22
N GLY A 108 -7.14 7.81 -3.35
CA GLY A 108 -6.05 7.45 -2.46
C GLY A 108 -4.97 6.64 -3.18
N ASN A 109 -3.86 6.42 -2.51
CA ASN A 109 -2.68 5.74 -3.06
C ASN A 109 -2.29 4.46 -2.29
N CYS A 110 -3.14 4.02 -1.38
CA CYS A 110 -2.91 2.83 -0.57
C CYS A 110 -4.24 2.16 -0.23
N VAL A 111 -4.25 0.84 -0.17
CA VAL A 111 -5.41 0.08 0.31
C VAL A 111 -4.98 -1.04 1.24
N ALA A 112 -5.80 -1.29 2.27
CA ALA A 112 -5.67 -2.40 3.20
C ALA A 112 -6.91 -3.30 3.14
N LEU A 113 -6.68 -4.61 2.96
CA LEU A 113 -7.73 -5.60 2.82
C LEU A 113 -7.75 -6.58 4.01
N PRO A 114 -8.94 -7.12 4.36
CA PRO A 114 -9.05 -8.20 5.32
C PRO A 114 -8.61 -9.53 4.69
N PHE A 115 -7.53 -10.12 5.20
CA PHE A 115 -7.01 -11.41 4.71
C PHE A 115 -7.36 -12.60 5.60
N ALA A 116 -8.03 -12.35 6.76
CA ALA A 116 -8.62 -13.41 7.59
C ALA A 116 -10.14 -13.31 7.63
N LYS A 117 -10.65 -12.11 7.92
CA LYS A 117 -12.09 -11.86 7.93
C LYS A 117 -12.65 -12.00 6.52
N ASP A 118 -13.69 -12.82 6.37
CA ASP A 118 -14.36 -13.10 5.09
C ASP A 118 -13.43 -13.65 3.99
N PHE A 119 -12.35 -14.33 4.40
CA PHE A 119 -11.35 -14.92 3.51
C PHE A 119 -11.45 -16.45 3.59
N GLY A 120 -12.39 -17.02 2.86
CA GLY A 120 -12.65 -18.46 2.79
C GLY A 120 -12.66 -18.97 1.36
N TRP A 121 -13.48 -20.00 1.11
CA TRP A 121 -13.68 -20.54 -0.22
C TRP A 121 -14.17 -19.48 -1.20
N GLY A 122 -13.46 -19.32 -2.33
CA GLY A 122 -13.74 -18.27 -3.32
C GLY A 122 -13.13 -16.90 -3.00
N ALA A 123 -12.20 -16.81 -2.03
CA ALA A 123 -11.54 -15.55 -1.68
C ALA A 123 -10.81 -14.93 -2.87
N GLU A 124 -10.21 -15.73 -3.74
CA GLU A 124 -9.56 -15.29 -4.96
C GLU A 124 -10.51 -14.59 -5.93
N LEU A 125 -11.76 -15.03 -6.02
CA LEU A 125 -12.78 -14.40 -6.86
C LEU A 125 -13.17 -13.01 -6.30
N LYS A 126 -13.33 -12.92 -4.98
CA LYS A 126 -13.62 -11.66 -4.30
C LYS A 126 -12.47 -10.66 -4.49
N LEU A 127 -11.22 -11.10 -4.29
CA LEU A 127 -10.04 -10.27 -4.51
C LEU A 127 -9.94 -9.79 -5.96
N GLU A 128 -10.15 -10.69 -6.92
CA GLU A 128 -10.14 -10.34 -8.35
C GLU A 128 -11.18 -9.25 -8.65
N MET A 129 -12.40 -9.36 -8.12
CA MET A 129 -13.45 -8.36 -8.28
C MET A 129 -13.06 -7.02 -7.64
N ILE A 130 -12.48 -7.03 -6.42
CA ILE A 130 -12.01 -5.81 -5.75
C ILE A 130 -10.92 -5.12 -6.60
N PHE A 131 -9.89 -5.86 -7.04
CA PHE A 131 -8.80 -5.29 -7.82
C PHE A 131 -9.26 -4.78 -9.19
N ARG A 132 -10.21 -5.47 -9.86
CA ARG A 132 -10.80 -4.97 -11.10
C ARG A 132 -11.54 -3.66 -10.91
N GLN A 133 -12.28 -3.51 -9.82
CA GLN A 133 -13.00 -2.27 -9.52
C GLN A 133 -12.05 -1.15 -9.11
N LEU A 134 -10.98 -1.47 -8.38
CA LEU A 134 -10.00 -0.50 -7.91
C LEU A 134 -9.15 0.06 -9.07
N PHE A 135 -8.67 -0.78 -9.98
CA PHE A 135 -7.69 -0.40 -10.99
C PHE A 135 -8.24 -0.27 -12.42
N GLY A 136 -9.46 -0.76 -12.67
CA GLY A 136 -9.98 -0.89 -14.03
C GLY A 136 -10.59 0.39 -14.63
N PHE A 137 -10.86 1.42 -13.82
CA PHE A 137 -11.62 2.60 -14.28
C PHE A 137 -10.88 3.94 -14.09
N GLY A 138 -9.59 3.89 -13.79
CA GLY A 138 -8.83 5.07 -13.40
C GLY A 138 -9.20 5.57 -12.01
N HIS A 139 -8.64 6.69 -11.60
CA HIS A 139 -8.81 7.26 -10.27
C HIS A 139 -9.32 8.70 -10.36
N GLY A 140 -10.05 9.14 -9.33
CA GLY A 140 -10.45 10.54 -9.18
C GLY A 140 -11.49 11.05 -10.17
N ASN A 141 -12.25 10.16 -10.84
CA ASN A 141 -13.27 10.56 -11.83
C ASN A 141 -14.62 10.94 -11.19
N GLY A 142 -14.75 10.82 -9.89
CA GLY A 142 -15.96 11.12 -9.12
C GLY A 142 -17.05 10.04 -9.21
N TYR A 143 -17.89 10.00 -8.16
CA TYR A 143 -19.10 9.17 -8.16
C TYR A 143 -20.23 9.79 -7.33
N PRO A 144 -21.42 10.01 -7.96
CA PRO A 144 -21.62 9.91 -9.40
C PRO A 144 -20.76 10.94 -10.19
N PRO A 145 -20.55 10.79 -11.50
CA PRO A 145 -19.58 11.59 -12.27
C PRO A 145 -19.72 13.12 -12.14
N GLU A 146 -20.92 13.63 -11.95
CA GLU A 146 -21.19 15.05 -11.70
C GLU A 146 -20.61 15.57 -10.38
N ARG A 147 -20.16 14.68 -9.47
CA ARG A 147 -19.53 15.01 -8.20
C ARG A 147 -18.01 15.18 -8.27
N VAL A 148 -17.38 14.91 -9.41
CA VAL A 148 -15.94 14.95 -9.58
C VAL A 148 -15.30 16.26 -9.07
N VAL A 149 -15.89 17.41 -9.38
CA VAL A 149 -15.33 18.72 -9.00
C VAL A 149 -15.25 18.92 -7.48
N PRO A 150 -16.36 18.77 -6.71
CA PRO A 150 -16.28 18.90 -5.26
C PRO A 150 -15.46 17.79 -4.58
N GLU A 151 -15.44 16.57 -5.10
CA GLU A 151 -14.66 15.46 -4.54
C GLU A 151 -13.16 15.69 -4.72
N GLN A 152 -12.70 16.05 -5.91
CA GLN A 152 -11.30 16.39 -6.16
C GLN A 152 -10.84 17.64 -5.40
N ARG A 153 -11.73 18.62 -5.18
CA ARG A 153 -11.42 19.75 -4.31
C ARG A 153 -11.18 19.29 -2.87
N ASN A 154 -12.05 18.42 -2.34
CA ASN A 154 -11.92 17.90 -0.98
C ASN A 154 -10.66 17.03 -0.83
N LYS A 155 -10.32 16.21 -1.84
CA LYS A 155 -9.08 15.43 -1.88
C LYS A 155 -7.84 16.32 -1.76
N LYS A 156 -7.79 17.42 -2.52
CA LYS A 156 -6.70 18.40 -2.44
C LYS A 156 -6.59 19.06 -1.07
N ILE A 157 -7.73 19.37 -0.43
CA ILE A 157 -7.75 19.90 0.94
C ILE A 157 -7.21 18.86 1.93
N LEU A 158 -7.61 17.60 1.78
CA LEU A 158 -7.12 16.51 2.62
C LEU A 158 -5.60 16.32 2.49
N ASP A 159 -5.06 16.39 1.27
CA ASP A 159 -3.61 16.35 1.04
C ASP A 159 -2.88 17.49 1.76
N GLN A 160 -3.43 18.71 1.70
CA GLN A 160 -2.86 19.87 2.41
C GLN A 160 -2.91 19.69 3.93
N VAL A 161 -4.04 19.20 4.46
CA VAL A 161 -4.16 18.90 5.90
C VAL A 161 -3.13 17.85 6.30
N LYS A 162 -2.97 16.81 5.51
CA LYS A 162 -2.00 15.75 5.79
C LYS A 162 -0.55 16.28 5.77
N ALA A 163 -0.21 17.14 4.83
CA ALA A 163 1.10 17.79 4.77
C ALA A 163 1.39 18.67 5.98
N ILE A 164 0.35 19.26 6.61
CA ILE A 164 0.52 20.09 7.82
C ILE A 164 0.61 19.24 9.08
N THR A 165 -0.16 18.15 9.15
CA THR A 165 -0.27 17.31 10.34
C THR A 165 0.81 16.25 10.47
N HIS A 166 1.58 16.00 9.42
CA HIS A 166 2.65 15.03 9.39
C HIS A 166 4.01 15.68 9.11
N ARG A 167 5.04 15.11 9.70
CA ARG A 167 6.44 15.52 9.44
C ARG A 167 6.90 14.95 8.08
N PRO A 168 7.93 15.54 7.45
CA PRO A 168 8.58 14.96 6.28
C PRO A 168 9.05 13.52 6.56
N MET A 169 8.95 12.62 5.58
CA MET A 169 9.31 11.22 5.78
C MET A 169 10.76 11.04 6.22
N ILE A 170 11.68 11.82 5.67
CA ILE A 170 13.10 11.73 6.05
C ILE A 170 13.32 12.03 7.54
N ASP A 171 12.62 13.00 8.11
CA ASP A 171 12.72 13.35 9.53
C ASP A 171 12.17 12.20 10.41
N ILE A 172 11.09 11.56 9.95
CA ILE A 172 10.54 10.39 10.62
C ILE A 172 11.55 9.24 10.62
N LEU A 173 12.22 9.00 9.50
CA LEU A 173 13.22 7.93 9.38
C LEU A 173 14.43 8.17 10.32
N HIS A 174 14.81 9.42 10.56
CA HIS A 174 15.86 9.75 11.52
C HIS A 174 15.44 9.52 12.98
N ASP A 175 14.18 9.76 13.32
CA ASP A 175 13.69 9.75 14.70
C ASP A 175 13.05 8.44 15.13
N ILE A 176 12.59 7.62 14.18
CA ILE A 176 11.98 6.32 14.50
C ILE A 176 13.03 5.36 15.07
N ASP A 177 12.62 4.40 15.89
CA ASP A 177 13.53 3.39 16.42
C ASP A 177 14.31 2.73 15.28
N GLN A 178 15.65 2.83 15.34
CA GLN A 178 16.53 2.39 14.26
C GLN A 178 16.60 0.86 14.13
N THR A 179 16.36 0.12 15.20
CA THR A 179 16.24 -1.33 15.13
C THR A 179 14.98 -1.72 14.38
N PHE A 180 13.85 -1.08 14.72
CA PHE A 180 12.59 -1.28 14.01
C PHE A 180 12.69 -0.92 12.52
N LEU A 181 13.37 0.19 12.18
CA LEU A 181 13.60 0.58 10.79
C LEU A 181 14.45 -0.45 10.04
N LYS A 182 15.60 -0.85 10.59
CA LYS A 182 16.49 -1.85 9.98
C LYS A 182 15.78 -3.19 9.77
N GLU A 183 15.06 -3.65 10.77
CA GLU A 183 14.25 -4.86 10.63
C GLU A 183 13.16 -4.73 9.55
N THR A 184 12.57 -3.56 9.40
CA THR A 184 11.51 -3.31 8.40
C THR A 184 12.05 -3.41 6.98
N ILE A 185 13.26 -2.91 6.73
CA ILE A 185 13.90 -2.91 5.40
C ILE A 185 14.82 -4.12 5.16
N SER A 186 14.89 -5.07 6.09
CA SER A 186 15.75 -6.26 5.98
C SER A 186 15.16 -7.37 5.10
N GLY A 187 13.99 -7.15 4.49
CA GLY A 187 13.37 -8.10 3.58
C GLY A 187 14.32 -8.49 2.43
N GLU A 188 14.34 -9.77 2.10
CA GLU A 188 15.27 -10.36 1.12
C GLU A 188 15.29 -9.59 -0.22
N HIS A 189 14.12 -9.12 -0.67
CA HIS A 189 13.97 -8.43 -1.95
C HIS A 189 13.93 -6.90 -1.82
N PHE A 190 13.98 -6.35 -0.60
CA PHE A 190 13.84 -4.90 -0.42
C PHE A 190 14.91 -4.12 -1.20
N ALA A 191 16.17 -4.44 -1.00
CA ALA A 191 17.27 -3.70 -1.63
C ALA A 191 17.23 -3.79 -3.16
N GLU A 192 16.95 -4.97 -3.69
CA GLU A 192 16.87 -5.22 -5.13
C GLU A 192 15.75 -4.42 -5.80
N LEU A 193 14.59 -4.35 -5.15
CA LEU A 193 13.42 -3.66 -5.70
C LEU A 193 13.45 -2.15 -5.43
N PHE A 194 13.86 -1.75 -4.21
CA PHE A 194 13.76 -0.38 -3.74
C PHE A 194 14.77 0.56 -4.40
N TYR A 195 16.07 0.25 -4.34
CA TYR A 195 17.10 1.21 -4.77
C TYR A 195 17.03 1.58 -6.25
N PRO A 196 16.72 0.67 -7.20
CA PRO A 196 16.53 1.06 -8.61
C PRO A 196 15.26 1.89 -8.85
N ALA A 197 14.27 1.79 -7.96
CA ALA A 197 12.98 2.44 -8.09
C ALA A 197 12.90 3.78 -7.36
N CYS A 198 13.73 3.98 -6.33
CA CYS A 198 13.73 5.15 -5.45
C CYS A 198 14.08 6.41 -6.26
N LYS A 199 13.22 7.44 -6.16
CA LYS A 199 13.40 8.74 -6.83
C LYS A 199 13.84 9.83 -5.86
N ASP A 200 13.63 9.66 -4.55
CA ASP A 200 14.07 10.60 -3.51
C ASP A 200 15.49 10.25 -3.05
N GLU A 201 16.45 11.11 -3.43
CA GLU A 201 17.88 10.90 -3.13
C GLU A 201 18.17 10.90 -1.63
N ALA A 202 17.47 11.70 -0.83
CA ALA A 202 17.70 11.79 0.61
C ALA A 202 17.26 10.51 1.33
N ILE A 203 16.06 10.03 1.02
CA ILE A 203 15.55 8.77 1.56
C ILE A 203 16.42 7.60 1.10
N GLY A 204 16.74 7.54 -0.20
CA GLY A 204 17.57 6.48 -0.77
C GLY A 204 18.96 6.41 -0.16
N ALA A 205 19.64 7.54 -0.02
CA ALA A 205 20.98 7.61 0.59
C ALA A 205 20.95 7.24 2.07
N TYR A 206 19.96 7.73 2.82
CA TYR A 206 19.82 7.42 4.23
C TYR A 206 19.63 5.92 4.47
N LEU A 207 18.66 5.31 3.79
CA LEU A 207 18.40 3.87 3.97
C LEU A 207 19.56 2.99 3.52
N LYS A 208 20.34 3.43 2.53
CA LYS A 208 21.52 2.69 2.06
C LYS A 208 22.68 2.73 3.06
N ALA A 209 22.72 3.72 3.94
CA ALA A 209 23.76 3.91 4.94
C ALA A 209 23.48 3.14 6.26
N LEU A 210 22.30 2.54 6.43
CA LEU A 210 21.93 1.76 7.61
C LEU A 210 22.49 0.34 7.61
#